data_db79ecd30d387f9b749575fd95c79c90
#
_entry.id   db79ecd30d387f9b749575fd95c79c90
#
_cell.length_a   1.000
_cell.length_b   1.000
_cell.length_c   1.000
_cell.angle_alpha   90.00
_cell.angle_beta   90.00
_cell.angle_gamma   90.00
#
_symmetry.space_group_name_H-M   'P 1'
#
loop_
_entity.id
_entity.type
_entity.pdbx_description
1 polymer ?
#
loop_
_entity_poly.entity_id
_entity_poly.type
_entity_poly.pdbx_seq_one_letter_code
_entity_poly.pdbx_strand_id
1 'polypeptide(L)'
;MLERDREQMSVFVAHVDGGSHGSPGPSGIGVVLQDSEGEKIRISKWIGHQDNNVAEYAALLEALQHALRLKAKVLRVFSDSQVVVRQMTGEYACRSPRLYSLHWTCRKLARSLEFSIFHIEREHNSEANQLAHHAVRSRSFRV
;
A
#
# COMPACT_ATOMS: atom_id res chain seq x y z
N MET A 1 4.77 -29.55 6.09
CA MET A 1 4.83 -28.64 4.94
C MET A 1 6.22 -28.63 4.38
N LEU A 2 6.36 -28.83 3.09
CA LEU A 2 7.64 -28.77 2.40
C LEU A 2 8.17 -27.33 2.40
N GLU A 3 9.49 -27.17 2.41
CA GLU A 3 10.13 -25.86 2.41
C GLU A 3 9.71 -25.01 1.20
N ARG A 4 9.54 -25.65 0.03
CA ARG A 4 9.05 -25.04 -1.20
C ARG A 4 7.67 -24.38 -0.99
N ASP A 5 6.76 -25.05 -0.28
CA ASP A 5 5.42 -24.53 -0.02
C ASP A 5 5.47 -23.32 0.92
N ARG A 6 6.39 -23.33 1.89
CA ARG A 6 6.60 -22.18 2.78
C ARG A 6 7.12 -20.98 2.01
N GLU A 7 8.04 -21.18 1.07
CA GLU A 7 8.55 -20.09 0.22
C GLU A 7 7.46 -19.49 -0.65
N GLN A 8 6.61 -20.32 -1.26
CA GLN A 8 5.48 -19.86 -2.06
C GLN A 8 4.47 -19.08 -1.23
N MET A 9 4.18 -19.54 0.00
CA MET A 9 3.27 -18.85 0.91
C MET A 9 3.83 -17.53 1.43
N SER A 10 5.11 -17.26 1.23
CA SER A 10 5.75 -16.02 1.65
C SER A 10 5.83 -14.96 0.56
N VAL A 11 5.28 -15.25 -0.62
CA VAL A 11 5.20 -14.31 -1.75
C VAL A 11 3.83 -13.65 -1.75
N PHE A 12 3.81 -12.32 -1.66
CA PHE A 12 2.58 -11.55 -1.66
C PHE A 12 2.59 -10.51 -2.76
N VAL A 13 1.41 -10.27 -3.31
CA VAL A 13 1.13 -9.17 -4.22
C VAL A 13 0.15 -8.23 -3.52
N ALA A 14 0.44 -6.94 -3.51
CA ALA A 14 -0.42 -5.92 -2.93
C ALA A 14 -0.87 -4.92 -3.98
N HIS A 15 -2.17 -4.61 -3.97
CA HIS A 15 -2.71 -3.44 -4.66
C HIS A 15 -3.05 -2.41 -3.59
N VAL A 16 -2.55 -1.20 -3.74
CA VAL A 16 -2.70 -0.16 -2.73
C VAL A 16 -3.29 1.10 -3.36
N ASP A 17 -4.13 1.79 -2.61
CA ASP A 17 -4.67 3.08 -3.01
C ASP A 17 -4.94 3.91 -1.76
N GLY A 18 -4.66 5.21 -1.86
CA GLY A 18 -5.01 6.19 -0.85
C GLY A 18 -5.68 7.35 -1.53
N GLY A 19 -6.76 7.86 -0.95
CA GLY A 19 -7.49 8.94 -1.54
C GLY A 19 -7.99 9.94 -0.52
N SER A 20 -8.08 11.18 -0.98
CA SER A 20 -8.56 12.30 -0.20
C SER A 20 -9.71 12.96 -0.94
N HIS A 21 -10.84 13.19 -0.25
CA HIS A 21 -11.95 13.99 -0.80
C HIS A 21 -11.67 15.47 -0.55
N GLY A 22 -10.98 16.10 -1.52
CA GLY A 22 -10.28 17.36 -1.35
C GLY A 22 -8.85 17.08 -0.86
N SER A 23 -7.90 17.91 -1.17
CA SER A 23 -6.51 17.73 -0.75
C SER A 23 -5.99 19.04 -0.15
N PRO A 24 -6.01 19.17 1.21
CA PRO A 24 -6.40 18.16 2.19
C PRO A 24 -7.91 17.96 2.34
N GLY A 25 -8.30 16.80 2.85
CA GLY A 25 -9.69 16.45 3.11
C GLY A 25 -9.83 15.09 3.76
N PRO A 26 -11.08 14.63 4.00
CA PRO A 26 -11.32 13.29 4.53
C PRO A 26 -10.65 12.24 3.65
N SER A 27 -9.88 11.35 4.26
CA SER A 27 -8.99 10.44 3.54
C SER A 27 -9.15 9.01 4.00
N GLY A 28 -8.96 8.09 3.07
CA GLY A 28 -9.03 6.66 3.32
C GLY A 28 -8.00 5.91 2.52
N ILE A 29 -7.69 4.71 2.98
CA ILE A 29 -6.79 3.81 2.28
C ILE A 29 -7.46 2.49 2.00
N GLY A 30 -7.04 1.87 0.91
CA GLY A 30 -7.45 0.53 0.52
C GLY A 30 -6.23 -0.31 0.18
N VAL A 31 -6.21 -1.53 0.68
CA VAL A 31 -5.14 -2.49 0.40
C VAL A 31 -5.78 -3.84 0.10
N VAL A 32 -5.34 -4.46 -0.98
CA VAL A 32 -5.65 -5.85 -1.29
C VAL A 32 -4.35 -6.62 -1.28
N LEU A 33 -4.17 -7.50 -0.31
CA LEU A 33 -2.98 -8.30 -0.16
C LEU A 33 -3.33 -9.74 -0.54
N GLN A 34 -2.62 -10.30 -1.51
CA GLN A 34 -2.92 -11.63 -2.05
C GLN A 34 -1.69 -12.52 -1.96
N ASP A 35 -1.87 -13.73 -1.44
CA ASP A 35 -0.79 -14.73 -1.40
C ASP A 35 -0.73 -15.52 -2.71
N SER A 36 0.23 -16.43 -2.82
CA SER A 36 0.44 -17.23 -4.02
C SER A 36 -0.67 -18.25 -4.30
N GLU A 37 -1.52 -18.52 -3.31
CA GLU A 37 -2.67 -19.43 -3.46
C GLU A 37 -3.94 -18.70 -3.84
N GLY A 38 -3.88 -17.37 -3.97
CA GLY A 38 -5.02 -16.54 -4.34
C GLY A 38 -5.85 -16.05 -3.16
N GLU A 39 -5.49 -16.39 -1.94
CA GLU A 39 -6.17 -15.88 -0.74
C GLU A 39 -5.92 -14.38 -0.61
N LYS A 40 -6.99 -13.63 -0.35
CA LYS A 40 -6.93 -12.18 -0.27
C LYS A 40 -7.26 -11.69 1.14
N ILE A 41 -6.49 -10.69 1.57
CA ILE A 41 -6.80 -9.86 2.73
C ILE A 41 -7.15 -8.48 2.19
N ARG A 42 -8.31 -7.96 2.55
CA ARG A 42 -8.78 -6.63 2.13
C ARG A 42 -8.80 -5.71 3.34
N ILE A 43 -8.19 -4.54 3.18
CA ILE A 43 -8.10 -3.54 4.23
C ILE A 43 -8.72 -2.26 3.73
N SER A 44 -9.64 -1.71 4.52
CA SER A 44 -10.28 -0.42 4.26
C SER A 44 -10.18 0.38 5.56
N LYS A 45 -9.48 1.52 5.52
CA LYS A 45 -9.15 2.24 6.75
C LYS A 45 -9.27 3.75 6.55
N TRP A 46 -10.11 4.38 7.37
CA TRP A 46 -10.18 5.84 7.42
C TRP A 46 -8.98 6.39 8.19
N ILE A 47 -8.33 7.41 7.64
CA ILE A 47 -7.10 7.97 8.21
C ILE A 47 -7.24 9.46 8.56
N GLY A 48 -8.47 9.96 8.67
CA GLY A 48 -8.73 11.34 9.06
C GLY A 48 -8.57 12.32 7.91
N HIS A 49 -8.12 13.50 8.21
CA HIS A 49 -7.99 14.63 7.27
C HIS A 49 -6.54 14.74 6.81
N GLN A 50 -6.26 14.35 5.58
CA GLN A 50 -4.90 14.28 5.04
C GLN A 50 -4.86 14.84 3.61
N ASP A 51 -3.65 15.12 3.09
CA ASP A 51 -3.52 15.35 1.67
C ASP A 51 -3.42 14.01 0.91
N ASN A 52 -3.64 14.08 -0.40
CA ASN A 52 -3.72 12.90 -1.24
C ASN A 52 -2.42 12.06 -1.22
N ASN A 53 -1.26 12.72 -1.25
CA ASN A 53 0.02 11.99 -1.27
C ASN A 53 0.31 11.31 0.08
N VAL A 54 -0.09 11.92 1.18
CA VAL A 54 -0.02 11.27 2.50
C VAL A 54 -0.87 10.02 2.53
N ALA A 55 -2.11 10.08 1.99
CA ALA A 55 -2.98 8.92 1.93
C ALA A 55 -2.38 7.79 1.09
N GLU A 56 -1.76 8.12 -0.05
CA GLU A 56 -1.10 7.13 -0.90
C GLU A 56 0.06 6.44 -0.19
N TYR A 57 0.91 7.19 0.52
CA TYR A 57 1.97 6.60 1.33
C TYR A 57 1.42 5.77 2.50
N ALA A 58 0.35 6.23 3.13
CA ALA A 58 -0.28 5.49 4.22
C ALA A 58 -0.77 4.11 3.77
N ALA A 59 -1.30 4.02 2.55
CA ALA A 59 -1.71 2.73 1.97
C ALA A 59 -0.51 1.80 1.77
N LEU A 60 0.59 2.31 1.23
CA LEU A 60 1.82 1.54 1.08
C LEU A 60 2.35 1.07 2.42
N LEU A 61 2.38 1.95 3.42
CA LEU A 61 2.83 1.60 4.76
C LEU A 61 1.99 0.47 5.36
N GLU A 62 0.68 0.55 5.21
CA GLU A 62 -0.24 -0.51 5.69
C GLU A 62 0.08 -1.85 5.05
N ALA A 63 0.31 -1.87 3.73
CA ALA A 63 0.66 -3.10 3.01
C ALA A 63 1.99 -3.68 3.52
N LEU A 64 3.00 -2.85 3.69
CA LEU A 64 4.30 -3.28 4.20
C LEU A 64 4.20 -3.85 5.61
N GLN A 65 3.48 -3.19 6.50
CA GLN A 65 3.30 -3.66 7.88
C GLN A 65 2.59 -5.00 7.94
N HIS A 66 1.52 -5.17 7.15
CA HIS A 66 0.80 -6.44 7.10
C HIS A 66 1.65 -7.57 6.51
N ALA A 67 2.37 -7.29 5.42
CA ALA A 67 3.24 -8.28 4.80
C ALA A 67 4.30 -8.76 5.79
N LEU A 68 4.90 -7.83 6.54
CA LEU A 68 5.92 -8.20 7.54
C LEU A 68 5.33 -9.02 8.70
N ARG A 69 4.13 -8.70 9.16
CA ARG A 69 3.44 -9.50 10.19
C ARG A 69 3.15 -10.92 9.71
N LEU A 70 2.86 -11.07 8.44
CA LEU A 70 2.62 -12.38 7.81
C LEU A 70 3.90 -13.10 7.44
N LYS A 71 5.05 -12.52 7.79
CA LYS A 71 6.39 -13.07 7.50
C LYS A 71 6.64 -13.26 6.01
N ALA A 72 6.13 -12.33 5.19
CA ALA A 72 6.40 -12.31 3.77
C ALA A 72 7.90 -12.14 3.50
N LYS A 73 8.40 -12.85 2.51
CA LYS A 73 9.79 -12.68 2.03
C LYS A 73 9.82 -11.82 0.77
N VAL A 74 8.77 -11.92 -0.04
CA VAL A 74 8.63 -11.17 -1.29
C VAL A 74 7.33 -10.38 -1.24
N LEU A 75 7.41 -9.11 -1.58
CA LEU A 75 6.23 -8.26 -1.72
C LEU A 75 6.32 -7.47 -3.03
N ARG A 76 5.35 -7.67 -3.90
CA ARG A 76 5.19 -6.90 -5.13
C ARG A 76 4.00 -5.98 -4.98
N VAL A 77 4.23 -4.68 -5.07
CA VAL A 77 3.20 -3.66 -4.86
C VAL A 77 2.82 -3.03 -6.19
N PHE A 78 1.52 -2.85 -6.39
CA PHE A 78 0.97 -2.11 -7.53
C PHE A 78 0.22 -0.89 -7.00
N SER A 79 0.55 0.28 -7.55
CA SER A 79 -0.04 1.56 -7.15
C SER A 79 -0.32 2.41 -8.39
N ASP A 80 -1.39 3.19 -8.36
CA ASP A 80 -1.66 4.17 -9.41
C ASP A 80 -1.08 5.56 -9.10
N SER A 81 -0.35 5.71 -8.00
CA SER A 81 0.35 6.94 -7.66
C SER A 81 1.75 6.95 -8.24
N GLN A 82 1.95 7.72 -9.30
CA GLN A 82 3.28 7.87 -9.90
C GLN A 82 4.28 8.48 -8.93
N VAL A 83 3.84 9.42 -8.08
CA VAL A 83 4.72 10.06 -7.09
C VAL A 83 5.30 9.03 -6.13
N VAL A 84 4.44 8.21 -5.53
CA VAL A 84 4.87 7.17 -4.58
C VAL A 84 5.80 6.17 -5.26
N VAL A 85 5.40 5.66 -6.44
CA VAL A 85 6.19 4.66 -7.16
C VAL A 85 7.57 5.21 -7.48
N ARG A 86 7.66 6.40 -8.05
CA ARG A 86 8.94 6.96 -8.50
C ARG A 86 9.82 7.40 -7.34
N GLN A 87 9.24 7.82 -6.23
CA GLN A 87 10.03 8.10 -5.01
C GLN A 87 10.56 6.82 -4.39
N MET A 88 9.76 5.76 -4.34
CA MET A 88 10.19 4.48 -3.77
C MET A 88 11.25 3.77 -4.62
N THR A 89 11.20 3.93 -5.94
CA THR A 89 12.24 3.38 -6.83
C THR A 89 13.52 4.22 -6.87
N GLY A 90 13.48 5.42 -6.29
CA GLY A 90 14.61 6.34 -6.32
C GLY A 90 14.68 7.21 -7.58
N GLU A 91 13.73 7.08 -8.50
CA GLU A 91 13.68 7.90 -9.70
C GLU A 91 13.42 9.38 -9.37
N TYR A 92 12.55 9.63 -8.37
CA TYR A 92 12.30 10.97 -7.84
C TYR A 92 12.83 11.06 -6.41
N ALA A 93 13.45 12.18 -6.06
CA ALA A 93 13.77 12.49 -4.68
C ALA A 93 12.49 12.88 -3.92
N CYS A 94 12.36 12.43 -2.68
CA CYS A 94 11.29 12.90 -1.79
C CYS A 94 11.77 14.16 -1.07
N ARG A 95 11.29 15.32 -1.50
CA ARG A 95 11.68 16.63 -0.96
C ARG A 95 10.59 17.28 -0.11
N SER A 96 9.43 16.65 -0.03
CA SER A 96 8.31 17.18 0.75
C SER A 96 8.49 16.84 2.23
N PRO A 97 8.56 17.85 3.13
CA PRO A 97 8.66 17.58 4.58
C PRO A 97 7.52 16.71 5.11
N ARG A 98 6.32 16.88 4.57
CA ARG A 98 5.15 16.09 4.99
C ARG A 98 5.25 14.62 4.63
N LEU A 99 5.93 14.29 3.53
CA LEU A 99 6.07 12.92 3.03
C LEU A 99 7.35 12.26 3.51
N TYR A 100 8.31 13.03 3.98
CA TYR A 100 9.65 12.54 4.26
C TYR A 100 9.65 11.38 5.27
N SER A 101 8.93 11.55 6.37
CA SER A 101 8.85 10.53 7.44
C SER A 101 8.21 9.25 6.94
N LEU A 102 7.10 9.37 6.20
CA LEU A 102 6.40 8.20 5.62
C LEU A 102 7.26 7.50 4.57
N HIS A 103 7.87 8.27 3.68
CA HIS A 103 8.76 7.75 2.66
C HIS A 103 9.93 6.97 3.28
N TRP A 104 10.59 7.58 4.27
CA TRP A 104 11.72 6.94 4.95
C TRP A 104 11.30 5.65 5.66
N THR A 105 10.17 5.67 6.35
CA THR A 105 9.64 4.49 7.03
C THR A 105 9.31 3.38 6.05
N CYS A 106 8.65 3.69 4.94
CA CYS A 106 8.34 2.71 3.91
C CYS A 106 9.63 2.11 3.31
N ARG A 107 10.62 2.93 3.03
CA ARG A 107 11.90 2.43 2.51
C ARG A 107 12.61 1.54 3.51
N LYS A 108 12.59 1.90 4.78
CA LYS A 108 13.20 1.10 5.84
C LYS A 108 12.53 -0.28 5.95
N LEU A 109 11.21 -0.32 5.96
CA LEU A 109 10.46 -1.58 6.03
C LEU A 109 10.68 -2.43 4.79
N ALA A 110 10.73 -1.80 3.62
CA ALA A 110 10.94 -2.50 2.35
C ALA A 110 12.28 -3.23 2.29
N ARG A 111 13.29 -2.79 3.04
CA ARG A 111 14.60 -3.46 3.10
C ARG A 111 14.54 -4.83 3.76
N SER A 112 13.50 -5.12 4.53
CA SER A 112 13.31 -6.41 5.19
C SER A 112 12.67 -7.45 4.27
N LEU A 113 12.38 -7.07 3.03
CA LEU A 113 11.68 -7.88 2.04
C LEU A 113 12.43 -7.84 0.71
N GLU A 114 12.17 -8.82 -0.14
CA GLU A 114 12.43 -8.64 -1.57
C GLU A 114 11.27 -7.82 -2.13
N PHE A 115 11.46 -6.51 -2.19
CA PHE A 115 10.43 -5.55 -2.47
C PHE A 115 10.52 -5.03 -3.90
N SER A 116 9.37 -4.91 -4.56
CA SER A 116 9.24 -4.21 -5.82
C SER A 116 7.93 -3.43 -5.85
N ILE A 117 7.93 -2.31 -6.57
CA ILE A 117 6.74 -1.47 -6.71
C ILE A 117 6.61 -1.04 -8.17
N PHE A 118 5.39 -1.12 -8.68
CA PHE A 118 5.07 -0.86 -10.08
C PHE A 118 3.90 0.09 -10.18
N HIS A 119 3.96 0.99 -11.15
CA HIS A 119 2.83 1.84 -11.49
C HIS A 119 1.85 1.08 -12.37
N ILE A 120 0.56 1.19 -12.04
CA ILE A 120 -0.53 0.70 -12.88
C ILE A 120 -1.54 1.82 -13.09
N GLU A 121 -2.32 1.72 -14.17
CA GLU A 121 -3.40 2.65 -14.42
C GLU A 121 -4.52 2.44 -13.39
N ARG A 122 -5.25 3.52 -13.10
CA ARG A 122 -6.31 3.52 -12.09
C ARG A 122 -7.38 2.46 -12.34
N GLU A 123 -7.76 2.23 -13.59
CA GLU A 123 -8.75 1.22 -13.96
C GLU A 123 -8.31 -0.21 -13.62
N HIS A 124 -7.01 -0.44 -13.45
CA HIS A 124 -6.48 -1.74 -13.03
C HIS A 124 -6.27 -1.84 -11.51
N ASN A 125 -6.63 -0.78 -10.78
CA ASN A 125 -6.51 -0.70 -9.32
C ASN A 125 -7.86 -0.52 -8.64
N SER A 126 -8.93 -1.00 -9.26
CA SER A 126 -10.29 -0.69 -8.86
C SER A 126 -10.68 -1.23 -7.49
N GLU A 127 -10.21 -2.41 -7.12
CA GLU A 127 -10.57 -3.00 -5.82
C GLU A 127 -9.97 -2.17 -4.66
N ALA A 128 -8.69 -1.83 -4.73
CA ALA A 128 -8.05 -0.98 -3.72
C ALA A 128 -8.72 0.41 -3.68
N ASN A 129 -9.04 0.96 -4.85
CA ASN A 129 -9.71 2.24 -4.96
C ASN A 129 -11.09 2.22 -4.27
N GLN A 130 -11.89 1.19 -4.48
CA GLN A 130 -13.20 1.04 -3.84
C GLN A 130 -13.08 0.93 -2.32
N LEU A 131 -12.07 0.21 -1.84
CA LEU A 131 -11.81 0.10 -0.39
C LEU A 131 -11.45 1.45 0.22
N ALA A 132 -10.63 2.24 -0.47
CA ALA A 132 -10.29 3.59 -0.02
C ALA A 132 -11.51 4.50 0.04
N HIS A 133 -12.35 4.49 -1.00
CA HIS A 133 -13.58 5.26 -1.02
C HIS A 133 -14.57 4.82 0.06
N HIS A 134 -14.70 3.52 0.26
CA HIS A 134 -15.55 2.98 1.32
C HIS A 134 -15.12 3.50 2.69
N ALA A 135 -13.81 3.54 2.95
CA ALA A 135 -13.26 4.02 4.21
C ALA A 135 -13.66 5.49 4.48
N VAL A 136 -13.62 6.34 3.45
CA VAL A 136 -14.03 7.74 3.60
C VAL A 136 -15.52 7.86 3.88
N ARG A 137 -16.36 7.13 3.14
CA ARG A 137 -17.81 7.18 3.30
C ARG A 137 -18.27 6.67 4.66
N SER A 138 -17.69 5.57 5.12
CA SER A 138 -18.07 4.93 6.37
C SER A 138 -17.30 5.46 7.58
N ARG A 139 -16.16 6.11 7.35
CA ARG A 139 -15.21 6.58 8.38
C ARG A 139 -14.89 5.48 9.38
N SER A 140 -14.59 4.29 8.87
CA SER A 140 -14.38 3.10 9.67
C SER A 140 -13.08 2.38 9.28
N PHE A 141 -12.74 1.38 10.10
CA PHE A 141 -11.61 0.50 9.87
C PHE A 141 -12.13 -0.90 9.60
N ARG A 142 -11.63 -1.54 8.52
CA ARG A 142 -11.93 -2.92 8.21
C ARG A 142 -10.68 -3.64 7.70
N VAL A 143 -10.52 -4.85 8.16
CA VAL A 143 -9.48 -5.76 7.71
C VAL A 143 -10.11 -7.04 7.20
#